data_d9b55e5275d29562fa90078bad077545
#
_entry.id   d9b55e5275d29562fa90078bad077545
#
_cell.length_a   1.000
_cell.length_b   1.000
_cell.length_c   1.000
_cell.angle_alpha   90.00
_cell.angle_beta   90.00
_cell.angle_gamma   90.00
#
_symmetry.space_group_name_H-M   'P 1'
#
loop_
_entity.id
_entity.type
_entity.pdbx_description
1 polymer ?
#
loop_
_entity_poly.entity_id
_entity_poly.type
_entity_poly.pdbx_seq_one_letter_code
_entity_poly.pdbx_strand_id
1 'polypeptide(L)'
;MAEQRPRVWVSQPLFDDVVARLEEIFDVVPATSVTEYTPQQVAAALAEVDGALVTLNERIGSEQIAGAGRLRAIANVGVGYNNLDIPALSQAGIVATNTPDVLTETTADFGFALLMATARRITEAERWLREGHWRQWSFQNLLGADLHGSTLGILGMGRIGQGIARRASGFDMRVLYHNRSRLPEATEREARASYVGFDELLAQADHLVLVLPYSQENHHVINAQALARMKPTATLVNIARGGVVDEDALANALAGGQLAAAGLDVFEGEPTINPRLLALRNVVLTPHIASASLATRRAMVSLAVDNLIAAMGHGPDADRPSNPVST
;
A
#
# COMPACT_ATOMS: atom_id res chain seq x y z
N MET A 1 22.67 -39.94 -9.22
CA MET A 1 21.63 -39.15 -9.85
C MET A 1 21.89 -37.69 -9.43
N ALA A 2 22.00 -36.75 -10.36
CA ALA A 2 22.09 -35.35 -9.96
C ALA A 2 20.83 -35.00 -9.18
N GLU A 3 20.97 -34.43 -8.00
CA GLU A 3 19.87 -33.98 -7.17
C GLU A 3 19.13 -32.90 -7.97
N GLN A 4 17.82 -33.10 -8.21
CA GLN A 4 17.03 -32.19 -9.01
C GLN A 4 16.89 -30.87 -8.21
N ARG A 5 17.33 -29.76 -8.78
CA ARG A 5 17.23 -28.46 -8.12
C ARG A 5 15.75 -28.15 -7.82
N PRO A 6 15.42 -27.57 -6.64
CA PRO A 6 14.05 -27.14 -6.35
C PRO A 6 13.60 -26.09 -7.37
N ARG A 7 12.33 -26.12 -7.73
CA ARG A 7 11.72 -25.18 -8.69
C ARG A 7 11.08 -23.98 -7.98
N VAL A 8 11.30 -22.81 -8.52
CA VAL A 8 10.75 -21.54 -7.98
C VAL A 8 10.04 -20.78 -9.08
N TRP A 9 8.78 -20.42 -8.85
CA TRP A 9 8.01 -19.56 -9.75
C TRP A 9 8.20 -18.09 -9.39
N VAL A 10 8.51 -17.26 -10.39
CA VAL A 10 8.51 -15.78 -10.28
C VAL A 10 7.29 -15.24 -11.03
N SER A 11 6.31 -14.73 -10.33
CA SER A 11 4.98 -14.43 -10.88
C SER A 11 4.94 -13.23 -11.84
N GLN A 12 5.86 -12.29 -11.70
CA GLN A 12 5.89 -11.06 -12.50
C GLN A 12 7.32 -10.79 -12.99
N PRO A 13 7.50 -10.07 -14.11
CA PRO A 13 8.80 -9.56 -14.50
C PRO A 13 9.32 -8.60 -13.42
N LEU A 14 10.47 -8.92 -12.85
CA LEU A 14 11.14 -8.13 -11.82
C LEU A 14 12.51 -7.68 -12.36
N PHE A 15 13.43 -7.29 -11.46
CA PHE A 15 14.78 -6.90 -11.84
C PHE A 15 15.63 -8.15 -12.12
N ASP A 16 15.98 -8.39 -13.37
CA ASP A 16 16.64 -9.62 -13.84
C ASP A 16 17.92 -9.94 -13.05
N ASP A 17 18.77 -8.92 -12.79
CA ASP A 17 20.01 -9.09 -12.03
C ASP A 17 19.79 -9.47 -10.55
N VAL A 18 18.64 -9.11 -9.98
CA VAL A 18 18.27 -9.51 -8.61
C VAL A 18 17.68 -10.92 -8.62
N VAL A 19 16.85 -11.24 -9.61
CA VAL A 19 16.22 -12.58 -9.77
C VAL A 19 17.26 -13.63 -10.16
N ALA A 20 18.30 -13.27 -10.90
CA ALA A 20 19.41 -14.17 -11.28
C ALA A 20 20.06 -14.88 -10.06
N ARG A 21 19.99 -14.29 -8.88
CA ARG A 21 20.43 -14.92 -7.62
C ARG A 21 19.63 -16.18 -7.27
N LEU A 22 18.37 -16.26 -7.68
CA LEU A 22 17.56 -17.49 -7.54
C LEU A 22 18.04 -18.56 -8.51
N GLU A 23 18.47 -18.20 -9.73
CA GLU A 23 18.96 -19.14 -10.75
C GLU A 23 20.27 -19.84 -10.35
N GLU A 24 21.05 -19.25 -9.44
CA GLU A 24 22.25 -19.89 -8.88
C GLU A 24 21.89 -21.14 -8.05
N ILE A 25 20.72 -21.17 -7.43
CA ILE A 25 20.30 -22.20 -6.46
C ILE A 25 19.15 -23.04 -7.01
N PHE A 26 18.18 -22.44 -7.69
CA PHE A 26 16.90 -23.02 -8.10
C PHE A 26 16.75 -23.18 -9.61
N ASP A 27 15.81 -24.03 -10.03
CA ASP A 27 15.25 -24.01 -11.39
C ASP A 27 14.13 -22.97 -11.42
N VAL A 28 14.41 -21.81 -12.00
CA VAL A 28 13.47 -20.65 -11.99
C VAL A 28 12.49 -20.77 -13.14
N VAL A 29 11.21 -20.77 -12.80
CA VAL A 29 10.09 -20.67 -13.75
C VAL A 29 9.72 -19.18 -13.84
N PRO A 30 10.08 -18.50 -14.95
CA PRO A 30 9.81 -17.08 -15.09
C PRO A 30 8.32 -16.81 -15.36
N ALA A 31 7.90 -15.57 -15.16
CA ALA A 31 6.59 -15.09 -15.58
C ALA A 31 6.39 -15.32 -17.08
N THR A 32 5.25 -15.87 -17.47
CA THR A 32 4.88 -16.08 -18.87
C THR A 32 4.25 -14.87 -19.52
N SER A 33 3.78 -13.91 -18.71
CA SER A 33 3.08 -12.69 -19.15
C SER A 33 3.19 -11.61 -18.07
N VAL A 34 3.12 -10.35 -18.51
CA VAL A 34 2.90 -9.19 -17.62
C VAL A 34 1.43 -9.00 -17.28
N THR A 35 0.53 -9.82 -17.82
CA THR A 35 -0.90 -9.77 -17.58
C THR A 35 -1.28 -10.46 -16.28
N GLU A 36 -2.40 -10.07 -15.74
CA GLU A 36 -2.98 -10.64 -14.53
C GLU A 36 -3.27 -12.15 -14.70
N TYR A 37 -2.82 -12.95 -13.74
CA TYR A 37 -3.13 -14.38 -13.71
C TYR A 37 -4.54 -14.62 -13.18
N THR A 38 -5.28 -15.52 -13.80
CA THR A 38 -6.52 -16.03 -13.22
C THR A 38 -6.23 -16.89 -11.99
N PRO A 39 -7.19 -17.04 -11.05
CA PRO A 39 -7.02 -17.92 -9.88
C PRO A 39 -6.59 -19.35 -10.25
N GLN A 40 -7.09 -19.87 -11.38
CA GLN A 40 -6.75 -21.21 -11.88
C GLN A 40 -5.30 -21.27 -12.40
N GLN A 41 -4.82 -20.24 -13.05
CA GLN A 41 -3.43 -20.15 -13.52
C GLN A 41 -2.46 -20.04 -12.33
N VAL A 42 -2.81 -19.30 -11.28
CA VAL A 42 -2.04 -19.24 -10.03
C VAL A 42 -1.96 -20.64 -9.41
N ALA A 43 -3.10 -21.34 -9.28
CA ALA A 43 -3.14 -22.69 -8.73
C ALA A 43 -2.28 -23.68 -9.54
N ALA A 44 -2.36 -23.63 -10.88
CA ALA A 44 -1.56 -24.47 -11.75
C ALA A 44 -0.05 -24.19 -11.60
N ALA A 45 0.36 -22.93 -11.52
CA ALA A 45 1.76 -22.56 -11.32
C ALA A 45 2.29 -23.06 -9.96
N LEU A 46 1.51 -22.88 -8.88
CA LEU A 46 1.91 -23.29 -7.54
C LEU A 46 1.99 -24.82 -7.38
N ALA A 47 1.19 -25.60 -8.13
CA ALA A 47 1.23 -27.06 -8.09
C ALA A 47 2.55 -27.65 -8.62
N GLU A 48 3.28 -26.90 -9.47
CA GLU A 48 4.48 -27.38 -10.19
C GLU A 48 5.81 -26.95 -9.54
N VAL A 49 5.76 -26.21 -8.42
CA VAL A 49 6.94 -25.57 -7.84
C VAL A 49 7.10 -25.85 -6.33
N ASP A 50 8.31 -25.68 -5.83
CA ASP A 50 8.67 -25.84 -4.42
C ASP A 50 8.63 -24.49 -3.68
N GLY A 51 8.77 -23.38 -4.39
CA GLY A 51 8.70 -22.02 -3.86
C GLY A 51 8.14 -21.01 -4.86
N ALA A 52 7.68 -19.86 -4.38
CA ALA A 52 7.18 -18.81 -5.24
C ALA A 52 7.59 -17.42 -4.76
N LEU A 53 7.97 -16.56 -5.71
CA LEU A 53 8.16 -15.10 -5.54
C LEU A 53 6.98 -14.41 -6.20
N VAL A 54 6.10 -13.82 -5.38
CA VAL A 54 4.82 -13.25 -5.83
C VAL A 54 4.69 -11.78 -5.48
N THR A 55 3.73 -11.10 -6.11
CA THR A 55 3.41 -9.70 -5.86
C THR A 55 2.01 -9.55 -5.23
N LEU A 56 1.51 -8.33 -5.12
CA LEU A 56 0.17 -8.06 -4.63
C LEU A 56 -0.94 -8.55 -5.58
N ASN A 57 -0.61 -8.85 -6.84
CA ASN A 57 -1.57 -9.26 -7.87
C ASN A 57 -2.04 -10.69 -7.67
N GLU A 58 -1.19 -11.57 -7.17
CA GLU A 58 -1.50 -12.98 -6.99
C GLU A 58 -2.25 -13.20 -5.67
N ARG A 59 -3.55 -13.46 -5.74
CA ARG A 59 -4.36 -13.87 -4.59
C ARG A 59 -4.18 -15.37 -4.35
N ILE A 60 -3.68 -15.73 -3.16
CA ILE A 60 -3.34 -17.11 -2.80
C ILE A 60 -4.06 -17.47 -1.50
N GLY A 61 -5.03 -18.35 -1.62
CA GLY A 61 -5.80 -18.94 -0.53
C GLY A 61 -5.81 -20.47 -0.62
N SER A 62 -6.66 -21.10 0.18
CA SER A 62 -6.79 -22.55 0.25
C SER A 62 -7.04 -23.22 -1.10
N GLU A 63 -7.81 -22.59 -1.99
CA GLU A 63 -8.09 -23.12 -3.34
C GLU A 63 -6.84 -23.16 -4.21
N GLN A 64 -5.99 -22.12 -4.17
CA GLN A 64 -4.80 -22.03 -4.99
C GLN A 64 -3.70 -23.01 -4.54
N ILE A 65 -3.67 -23.37 -3.26
CA ILE A 65 -2.66 -24.28 -2.71
C ILE A 65 -3.15 -25.73 -2.60
N ALA A 66 -4.42 -26.02 -2.89
CA ALA A 66 -5.00 -27.36 -2.73
C ALA A 66 -4.23 -28.47 -3.49
N GLY A 67 -3.66 -28.14 -4.67
CA GLY A 67 -2.81 -29.06 -5.47
C GLY A 67 -1.31 -28.88 -5.28
N ALA A 68 -0.88 -27.97 -4.43
CA ALA A 68 0.53 -27.54 -4.32
C ALA A 68 1.30 -28.36 -3.27
N GLY A 69 1.27 -29.70 -3.37
CA GLY A 69 1.88 -30.60 -2.38
C GLY A 69 3.40 -30.51 -2.24
N ARG A 70 4.09 -29.80 -3.13
CA ARG A 70 5.53 -29.56 -3.08
C ARG A 70 5.89 -28.19 -2.54
N LEU A 71 4.93 -27.26 -2.52
CA LEU A 71 5.18 -25.85 -2.17
C LEU A 71 5.56 -25.73 -0.69
N ARG A 72 6.70 -25.11 -0.40
CA ARG A 72 7.25 -24.90 0.94
C ARG A 72 7.29 -23.45 1.36
N ALA A 73 7.45 -22.53 0.41
CA ALA A 73 7.61 -21.12 0.74
C ALA A 73 7.01 -20.20 -0.32
N ILE A 74 6.45 -19.06 0.14
CA ILE A 74 6.00 -17.94 -0.69
C ILE A 74 6.63 -16.66 -0.16
N ALA A 75 7.38 -15.95 -1.00
CA ALA A 75 7.87 -14.61 -0.69
C ALA A 75 7.05 -13.57 -1.44
N ASN A 76 6.35 -12.71 -0.68
CA ASN A 76 5.52 -11.63 -1.22
C ASN A 76 6.32 -10.33 -1.32
N VAL A 77 6.45 -9.78 -2.53
CA VAL A 77 7.14 -8.51 -2.79
C VAL A 77 6.21 -7.35 -2.41
N GLY A 78 6.11 -7.06 -1.13
CA GLY A 78 5.27 -6.00 -0.56
C GLY A 78 5.21 -6.11 0.96
N VAL A 79 4.90 -5.01 1.64
CA VAL A 79 4.68 -5.02 3.10
C VAL A 79 3.29 -5.56 3.45
N GLY A 80 2.28 -5.16 2.69
CA GLY A 80 0.92 -5.71 2.84
C GLY A 80 0.82 -7.09 2.20
N TYR A 81 0.16 -8.01 2.87
CA TYR A 81 0.00 -9.40 2.45
C TYR A 81 -1.46 -9.88 2.51
N ASN A 82 -2.40 -8.96 2.36
CA ASN A 82 -3.83 -9.29 2.31
C ASN A 82 -4.25 -10.09 1.06
N ASN A 83 -3.35 -10.29 0.13
CA ASN A 83 -3.45 -11.22 -1.00
C ASN A 83 -3.13 -12.67 -0.63
N LEU A 84 -2.58 -12.93 0.57
CA LEU A 84 -2.23 -14.25 1.09
C LEU A 84 -3.17 -14.64 2.24
N ASP A 85 -3.76 -15.83 2.16
CA ASP A 85 -4.49 -16.45 3.28
C ASP A 85 -3.48 -17.12 4.23
N ILE A 86 -2.99 -16.34 5.20
CA ILE A 86 -1.94 -16.80 6.14
C ILE A 86 -2.39 -18.01 6.95
N PRO A 87 -3.62 -18.10 7.50
CA PRO A 87 -4.13 -19.31 8.13
C PRO A 87 -4.04 -20.54 7.25
N ALA A 88 -4.50 -20.45 5.99
CA ALA A 88 -4.44 -21.58 5.05
C ALA A 88 -3.00 -22.01 4.72
N LEU A 89 -2.10 -21.05 4.49
CA LEU A 89 -0.67 -21.33 4.24
C LEU A 89 -0.01 -21.98 5.44
N SER A 90 -0.25 -21.47 6.65
CA SER A 90 0.29 -22.03 7.89
C SER A 90 -0.20 -23.46 8.13
N GLN A 91 -1.50 -23.73 7.88
CA GLN A 91 -2.07 -25.07 8.01
C GLN A 91 -1.45 -26.07 7.01
N ALA A 92 -1.09 -25.59 5.82
CA ALA A 92 -0.41 -26.39 4.80
C ALA A 92 1.12 -26.52 5.05
N GLY A 93 1.67 -25.90 6.10
CA GLY A 93 3.10 -25.89 6.39
C GLY A 93 3.94 -25.04 5.42
N ILE A 94 3.29 -24.09 4.72
CA ILE A 94 3.94 -23.20 3.76
C ILE A 94 4.37 -21.92 4.49
N VAL A 95 5.67 -21.61 4.41
CA VAL A 95 6.24 -20.38 4.99
C VAL A 95 5.90 -19.19 4.10
N ALA A 96 5.21 -18.19 4.63
CA ALA A 96 4.96 -16.94 3.93
C ALA A 96 5.89 -15.84 4.48
N THR A 97 6.41 -14.99 3.60
CA THR A 97 7.24 -13.83 3.98
C THR A 97 6.78 -12.56 3.26
N ASN A 98 7.12 -11.40 3.82
CA ASN A 98 6.86 -10.09 3.21
C ASN A 98 8.11 -9.20 3.23
N THR A 99 8.01 -7.94 2.77
CA THR A 99 9.17 -7.02 2.68
C THR A 99 8.92 -5.74 3.48
N PRO A 100 8.89 -5.78 4.82
CA PRO A 100 8.73 -4.59 5.65
C PRO A 100 10.00 -3.73 5.63
N ASP A 101 9.90 -2.54 6.21
CA ASP A 101 10.96 -1.56 6.45
C ASP A 101 11.55 -0.90 5.20
N VAL A 102 12.00 -1.65 4.22
CA VAL A 102 12.70 -1.15 3.01
C VAL A 102 11.91 -0.11 2.20
N LEU A 103 10.59 -0.10 2.31
CA LEU A 103 9.73 0.85 1.58
C LEU A 103 9.17 1.98 2.48
N THR A 104 9.47 1.99 3.77
CA THR A 104 8.85 2.89 4.75
C THR A 104 9.01 4.36 4.37
N GLU A 105 10.24 4.80 4.13
CA GLU A 105 10.53 6.20 3.86
C GLU A 105 9.99 6.64 2.49
N THR A 106 10.15 5.84 1.45
CA THR A 106 9.62 6.15 0.11
C THR A 106 8.10 6.25 0.10
N THR A 107 7.42 5.34 0.80
CA THR A 107 5.95 5.40 0.92
C THR A 107 5.50 6.61 1.75
N ALA A 108 6.25 6.98 2.78
CA ALA A 108 5.97 8.19 3.55
C ALA A 108 6.21 9.47 2.75
N ASP A 109 7.28 9.53 1.94
CA ASP A 109 7.54 10.62 0.98
C ASP A 109 6.36 10.78 0.03
N PHE A 110 5.94 9.67 -0.58
CA PHE A 110 4.86 9.67 -1.54
C PHE A 110 3.53 10.08 -0.90
N GLY A 111 3.19 9.54 0.28
CA GLY A 111 1.95 9.89 0.98
C GLY A 111 1.89 11.38 1.31
N PHE A 112 3.01 11.98 1.71
CA PHE A 112 3.09 13.41 1.96
C PHE A 112 3.04 14.23 0.66
N ALA A 113 3.68 13.77 -0.41
CA ALA A 113 3.59 14.39 -1.73
C ALA A 113 2.17 14.35 -2.31
N LEU A 114 1.46 13.22 -2.15
CA LEU A 114 0.06 13.07 -2.55
C LEU A 114 -0.85 14.01 -1.74
N LEU A 115 -0.59 14.15 -0.43
CA LEU A 115 -1.28 15.13 0.42
C LEU A 115 -1.09 16.55 -0.12
N MET A 116 0.16 16.95 -0.42
CA MET A 116 0.45 18.27 -0.99
C MET A 116 -0.24 18.48 -2.34
N ALA A 117 -0.17 17.49 -3.22
CA ALA A 117 -0.80 17.55 -4.53
C ALA A 117 -2.32 17.72 -4.44
N THR A 118 -2.94 17.01 -3.48
CA THR A 118 -4.38 17.07 -3.21
C THR A 118 -4.79 18.42 -2.62
N ALA A 119 -4.18 18.84 -1.53
CA ALA A 119 -4.52 20.07 -0.84
C ALA A 119 -4.29 21.32 -1.71
N ARG A 120 -3.23 21.32 -2.55
CA ARG A 120 -2.85 22.44 -3.40
C ARG A 120 -3.38 22.34 -4.84
N ARG A 121 -4.23 21.33 -5.14
CA ARG A 121 -4.88 21.12 -6.45
C ARG A 121 -3.87 21.01 -7.61
N ILE A 122 -2.69 20.43 -7.37
CA ILE A 122 -1.55 20.48 -8.33
C ILE A 122 -1.92 19.78 -9.63
N THR A 123 -2.50 18.57 -9.58
CA THR A 123 -2.83 17.80 -10.78
C THR A 123 -4.00 18.42 -11.57
N GLU A 124 -4.96 19.02 -10.87
CA GLU A 124 -6.04 19.77 -11.52
C GLU A 124 -5.50 21.02 -12.23
N ALA A 125 -4.63 21.76 -11.56
CA ALA A 125 -4.01 22.97 -12.12
C ALA A 125 -3.13 22.64 -13.35
N GLU A 126 -2.37 21.54 -13.28
CA GLU A 126 -1.53 21.05 -14.38
C GLU A 126 -2.39 20.70 -15.61
N ARG A 127 -3.47 19.94 -15.41
CA ARG A 127 -4.42 19.58 -16.48
C ARG A 127 -5.09 20.79 -17.08
N TRP A 128 -5.60 21.69 -16.23
CA TRP A 128 -6.24 22.95 -16.63
C TRP A 128 -5.31 23.82 -17.49
N LEU A 129 -4.02 23.87 -17.13
CA LEU A 129 -3.01 24.59 -17.90
C LEU A 129 -2.76 23.96 -19.28
N ARG A 130 -2.59 22.63 -19.37
CA ARG A 130 -2.41 21.90 -20.63
C ARG A 130 -3.61 22.02 -21.58
N GLU A 131 -4.80 22.08 -21.04
CA GLU A 131 -6.05 22.28 -21.78
C GLU A 131 -6.18 23.73 -22.31
N GLY A 132 -5.23 24.61 -22.01
CA GLY A 132 -5.18 25.98 -22.51
C GLY A 132 -6.19 26.91 -21.85
N HIS A 133 -6.67 26.59 -20.66
CA HIS A 133 -7.65 27.42 -19.95
C HIS A 133 -7.04 28.66 -19.30
N TRP A 134 -5.72 28.71 -19.11
CA TRP A 134 -5.07 29.88 -18.52
C TRP A 134 -4.98 31.04 -19.51
N ARG A 135 -5.85 32.05 -19.33
CA ARG A 135 -5.91 33.27 -20.16
C ARG A 135 -5.20 34.44 -19.52
N GLN A 136 -5.29 34.53 -18.21
CA GLN A 136 -4.65 35.60 -17.41
C GLN A 136 -4.47 35.14 -15.97
N TRP A 137 -3.57 35.78 -15.25
CA TRP A 137 -3.44 35.57 -13.81
C TRP A 137 -4.68 36.13 -13.06
N SER A 138 -5.13 35.42 -11.99
CA SER A 138 -6.24 35.84 -11.16
C SER A 138 -6.02 35.35 -9.71
N PHE A 139 -6.40 36.19 -8.76
CA PHE A 139 -6.35 35.85 -7.33
C PHE A 139 -7.22 34.65 -6.93
N GLN A 140 -8.25 34.34 -7.70
CA GLN A 140 -9.25 33.32 -7.36
C GLN A 140 -9.04 32.01 -8.12
N ASN A 141 -8.03 31.92 -8.99
CA ASN A 141 -7.79 30.69 -9.76
C ASN A 141 -7.26 29.58 -8.86
N LEU A 142 -7.94 28.42 -8.88
CA LEU A 142 -7.49 27.14 -8.31
C LEU A 142 -7.01 27.26 -6.84
N LEU A 143 -7.73 28.01 -6.02
CA LEU A 143 -7.44 28.14 -4.60
C LEU A 143 -7.48 26.77 -3.93
N GLY A 144 -6.39 26.41 -3.24
CA GLY A 144 -6.26 25.21 -2.43
C GLY A 144 -6.22 25.52 -0.94
N ALA A 145 -5.98 24.49 -0.12
CA ALA A 145 -5.80 24.59 1.32
C ALA A 145 -4.31 24.72 1.70
N ASP A 146 -4.04 25.41 2.81
CA ASP A 146 -2.71 25.46 3.40
C ASP A 146 -2.41 24.21 4.21
N LEU A 147 -1.16 23.72 4.11
CA LEU A 147 -0.66 22.64 4.98
C LEU A 147 0.01 23.25 6.23
N HIS A 148 0.76 24.35 6.05
CA HIS A 148 1.45 25.00 7.14
C HIS A 148 0.51 25.36 8.29
N GLY A 149 0.85 24.93 9.50
CA GLY A 149 0.07 25.21 10.72
C GLY A 149 -1.29 24.48 10.82
N SER A 150 -1.65 23.66 9.84
CA SER A 150 -2.89 22.88 9.85
C SER A 150 -2.80 21.62 10.71
N THR A 151 -3.92 20.93 10.91
CA THR A 151 -3.99 19.66 11.64
C THR A 151 -3.96 18.48 10.67
N LEU A 152 -2.89 17.67 10.77
CA LEU A 152 -2.79 16.38 10.08
C LEU A 152 -3.34 15.27 10.96
N GLY A 153 -4.38 14.60 10.52
CA GLY A 153 -4.87 13.35 11.08
C GLY A 153 -4.23 12.15 10.39
N ILE A 154 -3.75 11.18 11.16
CA ILE A 154 -3.18 9.92 10.64
C ILE A 154 -3.99 8.75 11.22
N LEU A 155 -4.68 8.02 10.35
CA LEU A 155 -5.31 6.78 10.72
C LEU A 155 -4.36 5.62 10.39
N GLY A 156 -3.73 5.06 11.45
CA GLY A 156 -2.67 4.07 11.29
C GLY A 156 -1.25 4.62 11.52
N MET A 157 -0.85 4.82 12.78
CA MET A 157 0.48 5.33 13.17
C MET A 157 1.52 4.20 13.30
N GLY A 158 1.62 3.37 12.24
CA GLY A 158 2.72 2.41 12.07
C GLY A 158 4.01 3.08 11.58
N ARG A 159 4.97 2.31 11.09
CA ARG A 159 6.26 2.85 10.58
C ARG A 159 6.07 3.94 9.52
N ILE A 160 5.20 3.71 8.54
CA ILE A 160 4.90 4.68 7.47
C ILE A 160 4.19 5.93 8.05
N GLY A 161 3.19 5.73 8.92
CA GLY A 161 2.50 6.85 9.59
C GLY A 161 3.45 7.75 10.39
N GLN A 162 4.38 7.16 11.13
CA GLN A 162 5.46 7.89 11.82
C GLN A 162 6.38 8.63 10.83
N GLY A 163 6.69 8.01 9.70
CA GLY A 163 7.44 8.65 8.61
C GLY A 163 6.73 9.89 8.06
N ILE A 164 5.41 9.82 7.87
CA ILE A 164 4.59 10.96 7.44
C ILE A 164 4.54 12.05 8.54
N ALA A 165 4.38 11.66 9.80
CA ALA A 165 4.39 12.60 10.93
C ALA A 165 5.70 13.40 11.02
N ARG A 166 6.87 12.74 10.80
CA ARG A 166 8.15 13.44 10.74
C ARG A 166 8.20 14.50 9.64
N ARG A 167 7.62 14.23 8.46
CA ARG A 167 7.55 15.18 7.34
C ARG A 167 6.63 16.36 7.66
N ALA A 168 5.52 16.12 8.32
CA ALA A 168 4.58 17.13 8.78
C ALA A 168 5.22 18.16 9.72
N SER A 169 6.24 17.77 10.49
CA SER A 169 6.95 18.70 11.37
C SER A 169 7.66 19.83 10.65
N GLY A 170 8.09 19.62 9.39
CA GLY A 170 8.67 20.66 8.54
C GLY A 170 7.66 21.72 8.03
N PHE A 171 6.37 21.46 8.24
CA PHE A 171 5.25 22.34 7.90
C PHE A 171 4.54 22.90 9.15
N ASP A 172 5.13 22.75 10.33
CA ASP A 172 4.54 23.15 11.61
C ASP A 172 3.11 22.62 11.83
N MET A 173 2.81 21.44 11.26
CA MET A 173 1.49 20.82 11.40
C MET A 173 1.33 20.21 12.80
N ARG A 174 0.11 20.37 13.36
CA ARG A 174 -0.30 19.59 14.53
C ARG A 174 -0.67 18.17 14.07
N VAL A 175 0.03 17.15 14.58
CA VAL A 175 -0.24 15.76 14.21
C VAL A 175 -1.12 15.08 15.25
N LEU A 176 -2.30 14.61 14.82
CA LEU A 176 -3.19 13.73 15.57
C LEU A 176 -3.17 12.34 14.95
N TYR A 177 -3.32 11.30 15.76
CA TYR A 177 -3.43 9.96 15.21
C TYR A 177 -4.44 9.09 15.95
N HIS A 178 -4.95 8.09 15.24
CA HIS A 178 -5.74 7.01 15.81
C HIS A 178 -5.21 5.65 15.37
N ASN A 179 -5.08 4.75 16.33
CA ASN A 179 -4.81 3.33 16.16
C ASN A 179 -5.77 2.53 17.03
N ARG A 180 -5.92 1.24 16.76
CA ARG A 180 -6.60 0.30 17.65
C ARG A 180 -6.00 0.31 19.07
N SER A 181 -4.68 0.46 19.18
CA SER A 181 -3.97 0.63 20.44
C SER A 181 -3.09 1.87 20.40
N ARG A 182 -3.10 2.66 21.47
CA ARG A 182 -2.23 3.83 21.63
C ARG A 182 -0.76 3.41 21.59
N LEU A 183 0.08 4.19 20.94
CA LEU A 183 1.53 3.97 20.91
C LEU A 183 2.17 4.28 22.28
N PRO A 184 3.36 3.71 22.55
CA PRO A 184 4.16 4.13 23.71
C PRO A 184 4.45 5.64 23.66
N GLU A 185 4.43 6.26 24.84
CA GLU A 185 4.64 7.71 24.98
C GLU A 185 5.98 8.21 24.37
N ALA A 186 7.02 7.38 24.41
CA ALA A 186 8.31 7.69 23.78
C ALA A 186 8.16 7.84 22.25
N THR A 187 7.40 6.94 21.62
CA THR A 187 7.11 6.97 20.17
C THR A 187 6.24 8.18 19.81
N GLU A 188 5.24 8.51 20.63
CA GLU A 188 4.43 9.72 20.45
C GLU A 188 5.28 11.00 20.49
N ARG A 189 6.20 11.09 21.45
CA ARG A 189 7.13 12.24 21.56
C ARG A 189 8.05 12.33 20.36
N GLU A 190 8.62 11.21 19.91
CA GLU A 190 9.49 11.16 18.74
C GLU A 190 8.75 11.58 17.46
N ALA A 191 7.53 11.06 17.26
CA ALA A 191 6.68 11.41 16.14
C ALA A 191 6.03 12.79 16.28
N ARG A 192 6.14 13.44 17.45
CA ARG A 192 5.43 14.70 17.79
C ARG A 192 3.93 14.61 17.52
N ALA A 193 3.32 13.48 17.86
CA ALA A 193 1.94 13.17 17.56
C ALA A 193 1.14 12.90 18.84
N SER A 194 -0.16 13.21 18.81
CA SER A 194 -1.07 12.99 19.94
C SER A 194 -2.14 11.97 19.56
N TYR A 195 -2.35 10.97 20.43
CA TYR A 195 -3.44 10.01 20.28
C TYR A 195 -4.78 10.66 20.57
N VAL A 196 -5.76 10.41 19.70
CA VAL A 196 -7.17 10.81 19.89
C VAL A 196 -8.12 9.68 19.51
N GLY A 197 -9.37 9.79 19.94
CA GLY A 197 -10.43 8.90 19.49
C GLY A 197 -10.71 9.02 17.99
N PHE A 198 -11.30 7.98 17.37
CA PHE A 198 -11.56 7.97 15.92
C PHE A 198 -12.45 9.14 15.49
N ASP A 199 -13.57 9.37 16.18
CA ASP A 199 -14.49 10.46 15.85
C ASP A 199 -13.83 11.84 16.06
N GLU A 200 -12.98 11.97 17.05
CA GLU A 200 -12.23 13.18 17.32
C GLU A 200 -11.18 13.45 16.22
N LEU A 201 -10.51 12.39 15.74
CA LEU A 201 -9.58 12.48 14.61
C LEU A 201 -10.28 13.04 13.39
N LEU A 202 -11.45 12.49 13.02
CA LEU A 202 -12.24 12.92 11.87
C LEU A 202 -12.67 14.40 11.99
N ALA A 203 -13.14 14.79 13.17
CA ALA A 203 -13.66 16.15 13.40
C ALA A 203 -12.55 17.22 13.43
N GLN A 204 -11.34 16.89 13.89
CA GLN A 204 -10.26 17.85 14.05
C GLN A 204 -9.33 17.94 12.83
N ALA A 205 -9.20 16.90 12.03
CA ALA A 205 -8.28 16.86 10.89
C ALA A 205 -8.67 17.90 9.81
N ASP A 206 -7.71 18.70 9.38
CA ASP A 206 -7.78 19.47 8.14
C ASP A 206 -7.37 18.59 6.95
N HIS A 207 -6.46 17.66 7.22
CA HIS A 207 -5.98 16.66 6.28
C HIS A 207 -5.96 15.31 6.98
N LEU A 208 -6.59 14.29 6.38
CA LEU A 208 -6.61 12.92 6.92
C LEU A 208 -5.84 11.98 5.98
N VAL A 209 -4.84 11.27 6.51
CA VAL A 209 -4.07 10.26 5.77
C VAL A 209 -4.35 8.87 6.35
N LEU A 210 -4.70 7.93 5.47
CA LEU A 210 -4.99 6.54 5.81
C LEU A 210 -3.76 5.67 5.51
N VAL A 211 -3.23 4.99 6.53
CA VAL A 211 -1.99 4.18 6.46
C VAL A 211 -2.12 2.87 7.25
N LEU A 212 -3.33 2.45 7.53
CA LEU A 212 -3.59 1.23 8.30
C LEU A 212 -3.59 -0.01 7.39
N PRO A 213 -3.23 -1.21 7.91
CA PRO A 213 -3.42 -2.43 7.15
C PRO A 213 -4.91 -2.74 6.96
N TYR A 214 -5.27 -3.33 5.82
CA TYR A 214 -6.63 -3.78 5.60
C TYR A 214 -6.95 -5.05 6.40
N SER A 215 -8.13 -5.05 7.01
CA SER A 215 -8.76 -6.23 7.60
C SER A 215 -10.28 -6.14 7.39
N GLN A 216 -11.00 -7.24 7.58
CA GLN A 216 -12.46 -7.23 7.50
C GLN A 216 -13.10 -6.26 8.51
N GLU A 217 -12.47 -6.06 9.68
CA GLU A 217 -12.95 -5.15 10.72
C GLU A 217 -12.88 -3.67 10.31
N ASN A 218 -11.92 -3.31 9.46
CA ASN A 218 -11.75 -1.93 8.99
C ASN A 218 -12.20 -1.72 7.53
N HIS A 219 -12.91 -2.73 6.96
CA HIS A 219 -13.56 -2.57 5.67
C HIS A 219 -14.57 -1.42 5.74
N HIS A 220 -14.43 -0.46 4.82
CA HIS A 220 -15.23 0.75 4.76
C HIS A 220 -15.28 1.53 6.10
N VAL A 221 -14.18 1.53 6.86
CA VAL A 221 -14.10 2.34 8.08
C VAL A 221 -14.30 3.83 7.77
N ILE A 222 -13.91 4.27 6.58
CA ILE A 222 -14.26 5.59 6.03
C ILE A 222 -15.49 5.43 5.13
N ASN A 223 -16.65 5.40 5.74
CA ASN A 223 -17.97 5.36 5.11
C ASN A 223 -18.64 6.74 5.13
N ALA A 224 -19.89 6.83 4.66
CA ALA A 224 -20.65 8.08 4.61
C ALA A 224 -20.78 8.76 5.99
N GLN A 225 -20.90 7.99 7.08
CA GLN A 225 -21.00 8.55 8.43
C GLN A 225 -19.66 9.12 8.90
N ALA A 226 -18.54 8.45 8.59
CA ALA A 226 -17.20 8.94 8.88
C ALA A 226 -16.91 10.23 8.09
N LEU A 227 -17.23 10.24 6.80
CA LEU A 227 -17.08 11.42 5.93
C LEU A 227 -17.93 12.60 6.43
N ALA A 228 -19.12 12.34 6.93
CA ALA A 228 -20.00 13.39 7.49
C ALA A 228 -19.46 14.07 8.76
N ARG A 229 -18.49 13.44 9.45
CA ARG A 229 -17.82 14.03 10.62
C ARG A 229 -16.61 14.89 10.26
N MET A 230 -16.10 14.76 9.03
CA MET A 230 -14.97 15.56 8.56
C MET A 230 -15.39 17.00 8.26
N LYS A 231 -14.42 17.90 8.33
CA LYS A 231 -14.66 19.31 7.92
C LYS A 231 -14.94 19.36 6.41
N PRO A 232 -15.87 20.21 5.94
CA PRO A 232 -16.09 20.37 4.50
C PRO A 232 -14.86 20.87 3.72
N THR A 233 -13.94 21.53 4.43
CA THR A 233 -12.65 21.99 3.88
C THR A 233 -11.55 20.94 3.94
N ALA A 234 -11.81 19.78 4.56
CA ALA A 234 -10.80 18.76 4.75
C ALA A 234 -10.45 18.03 3.45
N THR A 235 -9.25 17.45 3.43
CA THR A 235 -8.80 16.52 2.39
C THR A 235 -8.55 15.14 2.97
N LEU A 236 -8.79 14.10 2.17
CA LEU A 236 -8.54 12.70 2.51
C LEU A 236 -7.45 12.14 1.58
N VAL A 237 -6.48 11.43 2.13
CA VAL A 237 -5.47 10.70 1.35
C VAL A 237 -5.48 9.23 1.74
N ASN A 238 -5.59 8.34 0.75
CA ASN A 238 -5.51 6.89 0.96
C ASN A 238 -4.30 6.29 0.25
N ILE A 239 -3.33 5.84 1.05
CA ILE A 239 -2.16 5.05 0.62
C ILE A 239 -2.13 3.69 1.34
N ALA A 240 -3.24 3.29 1.95
CA ALA A 240 -3.40 2.04 2.67
C ALA A 240 -3.86 0.90 1.73
N ARG A 241 -5.17 0.72 1.61
CA ARG A 241 -5.85 -0.19 0.69
C ARG A 241 -7.20 0.42 0.28
N GLY A 242 -7.69 0.10 -0.92
CA GLY A 242 -8.97 0.63 -1.43
C GLY A 242 -10.13 0.34 -0.51
N GLY A 243 -10.33 -0.91 -0.11
CA GLY A 243 -11.44 -1.32 0.74
C GLY A 243 -11.51 -0.71 2.16
N VAL A 244 -10.57 0.18 2.52
CA VAL A 244 -10.65 1.01 3.76
C VAL A 244 -11.67 2.14 3.60
N VAL A 245 -11.91 2.57 2.36
CA VAL A 245 -12.82 3.67 2.01
C VAL A 245 -14.00 3.12 1.21
N ASP A 246 -15.21 3.48 1.57
CA ASP A 246 -16.39 3.32 0.71
C ASP A 246 -16.28 4.35 -0.43
N GLU A 247 -15.86 3.89 -1.61
CA GLU A 247 -15.59 4.77 -2.76
C GLU A 247 -16.86 5.45 -3.29
N ASP A 248 -18.03 4.83 -3.18
CA ASP A 248 -19.28 5.46 -3.58
C ASP A 248 -19.69 6.56 -2.60
N ALA A 249 -19.52 6.33 -1.30
CA ALA A 249 -19.73 7.36 -0.30
C ALA A 249 -18.75 8.53 -0.47
N LEU A 250 -17.47 8.24 -0.76
CA LEU A 250 -16.45 9.25 -1.04
C LEU A 250 -16.81 10.08 -2.29
N ALA A 251 -17.21 9.43 -3.39
CA ALA A 251 -17.61 10.12 -4.60
C ALA A 251 -18.83 11.04 -4.37
N ASN A 252 -19.79 10.59 -3.55
CA ASN A 252 -20.94 11.43 -3.15
C ASN A 252 -20.49 12.65 -2.33
N ALA A 253 -19.62 12.44 -1.34
CA ALA A 253 -19.13 13.51 -0.47
C ALA A 253 -18.35 14.59 -1.24
N LEU A 254 -17.50 14.15 -2.19
CA LEU A 254 -16.72 15.05 -3.05
C LEU A 254 -17.59 15.81 -4.04
N ALA A 255 -18.53 15.13 -4.69
CA ALA A 255 -19.47 15.76 -5.64
C ALA A 255 -20.42 16.75 -4.94
N GLY A 256 -20.82 16.44 -3.71
CA GLY A 256 -21.70 17.28 -2.89
C GLY A 256 -20.98 18.42 -2.14
N GLY A 257 -19.64 18.51 -2.23
CA GLY A 257 -18.86 19.52 -1.50
C GLY A 257 -18.82 19.30 0.02
N GLN A 258 -19.12 18.09 0.48
CA GLN A 258 -19.01 17.68 1.88
C GLN A 258 -17.54 17.40 2.28
N LEU A 259 -16.69 17.11 1.31
CA LEU A 259 -15.25 17.00 1.43
C LEU A 259 -14.59 17.79 0.30
N ALA A 260 -13.52 18.53 0.60
CA ALA A 260 -12.89 19.42 -0.38
C ALA A 260 -12.19 18.66 -1.50
N ALA A 261 -11.38 17.65 -1.17
CA ALA A 261 -10.63 16.86 -2.15
C ALA A 261 -10.18 15.51 -1.58
N ALA A 262 -9.82 14.58 -2.48
CA ALA A 262 -9.18 13.33 -2.09
C ALA A 262 -7.96 13.01 -2.97
N GLY A 263 -6.96 12.31 -2.37
CA GLY A 263 -5.81 11.74 -3.05
C GLY A 263 -5.79 10.22 -2.83
N LEU A 264 -5.87 9.45 -3.90
CA LEU A 264 -5.98 7.99 -3.81
C LEU A 264 -4.86 7.32 -4.61
N ASP A 265 -4.06 6.50 -3.94
CA ASP A 265 -3.07 5.64 -4.59
C ASP A 265 -3.55 4.19 -4.70
N VAL A 266 -4.64 3.85 -4.01
CA VAL A 266 -5.20 2.51 -3.92
C VAL A 266 -6.72 2.55 -4.10
N PHE A 267 -7.28 1.47 -4.67
CA PHE A 267 -8.70 1.39 -5.05
C PHE A 267 -9.32 0.05 -4.64
N GLU A 268 -10.62 0.06 -4.40
CA GLU A 268 -11.37 -1.17 -4.20
C GLU A 268 -11.55 -1.87 -5.54
N GLY A 269 -10.95 -3.05 -5.68
CA GLY A 269 -11.03 -3.82 -6.93
C GLY A 269 -9.99 -3.46 -7.99
N GLU A 270 -8.81 -2.94 -7.56
CA GLU A 270 -7.66 -2.75 -8.47
C GLU A 270 -7.50 -3.91 -9.46
N PRO A 271 -7.18 -3.62 -10.74
CA PRO A 271 -6.86 -2.31 -11.32
C PRO A 271 -8.09 -1.50 -11.79
N THR A 272 -9.31 -1.97 -11.59
CA THR A 272 -10.52 -1.25 -11.95
C THR A 272 -10.77 -0.11 -10.97
N ILE A 273 -10.99 1.10 -11.50
CA ILE A 273 -11.27 2.29 -10.70
C ILE A 273 -12.74 2.67 -10.83
N ASN A 274 -13.36 3.07 -9.73
CA ASN A 274 -14.72 3.57 -9.72
C ASN A 274 -14.88 4.74 -10.71
N PRO A 275 -15.74 4.61 -11.75
CA PRO A 275 -15.87 5.63 -12.81
C PRO A 275 -16.36 6.98 -12.28
N ARG A 276 -17.04 7.00 -11.13
CA ARG A 276 -17.50 8.24 -10.49
C ARG A 276 -16.31 9.05 -9.95
N LEU A 277 -15.30 8.38 -9.41
CA LEU A 277 -14.06 9.05 -8.97
C LEU A 277 -13.26 9.59 -10.15
N LEU A 278 -13.20 8.85 -11.26
CA LEU A 278 -12.53 9.29 -12.49
C LEU A 278 -13.13 10.58 -13.08
N ALA A 279 -14.42 10.80 -12.87
CA ALA A 279 -15.14 11.98 -13.39
C ALA A 279 -14.90 13.24 -12.55
N LEU A 280 -14.39 13.13 -11.32
CA LEU A 280 -14.22 14.26 -10.40
C LEU A 280 -12.91 15.01 -10.66
N ARG A 281 -12.95 16.34 -10.56
CA ARG A 281 -11.77 17.19 -10.71
C ARG A 281 -10.98 17.37 -9.41
N ASN A 282 -11.66 17.26 -8.26
CA ASN A 282 -11.08 17.39 -6.92
C ASN A 282 -10.55 16.05 -6.37
N VAL A 283 -10.13 15.14 -7.25
CA VAL A 283 -9.48 13.88 -6.89
C VAL A 283 -8.14 13.76 -7.60
N VAL A 284 -7.10 13.41 -6.85
CA VAL A 284 -5.79 13.01 -7.36
C VAL A 284 -5.71 11.48 -7.33
N LEU A 285 -5.46 10.87 -8.47
CA LEU A 285 -5.43 9.42 -8.63
C LEU A 285 -4.05 8.97 -9.10
N THR A 286 -3.50 7.95 -8.45
CA THR A 286 -2.21 7.33 -8.82
C THR A 286 -2.31 5.80 -8.76
N PRO A 287 -1.64 5.06 -9.65
CA PRO A 287 -1.87 3.63 -9.84
C PRO A 287 -1.01 2.77 -8.91
N HIS A 288 -1.21 2.84 -7.60
CA HIS A 288 -0.55 2.07 -6.54
C HIS A 288 0.99 2.15 -6.61
N ILE A 289 1.49 3.39 -6.58
CA ILE A 289 2.92 3.69 -6.79
C ILE A 289 3.64 4.25 -5.55
N ALA A 290 3.04 4.18 -4.37
CA ALA A 290 3.61 4.79 -3.16
C ALA A 290 5.04 4.30 -2.84
N SER A 291 5.41 3.07 -3.20
CA SER A 291 6.77 2.54 -3.04
C SER A 291 7.64 2.63 -4.32
N ALA A 292 7.16 3.26 -5.41
CA ALA A 292 7.75 3.17 -6.73
C ALA A 292 8.94 4.11 -6.94
N SER A 293 10.00 3.99 -6.14
CA SER A 293 11.33 4.44 -6.51
C SER A 293 12.18 3.25 -6.97
N LEU A 294 13.12 3.47 -7.89
CA LEU A 294 13.98 2.40 -8.39
C LEU A 294 14.74 1.72 -7.25
N ALA A 295 15.33 2.50 -6.35
CA ALA A 295 16.11 1.97 -5.22
C ALA A 295 15.23 1.13 -4.30
N THR A 296 14.04 1.61 -3.94
CA THR A 296 13.11 0.91 -3.03
C THR A 296 12.57 -0.36 -3.67
N ARG A 297 12.12 -0.30 -4.93
CA ARG A 297 11.60 -1.50 -5.61
C ARG A 297 12.67 -2.58 -5.75
N ARG A 298 13.91 -2.21 -6.04
CA ARG A 298 15.04 -3.15 -6.04
C ARG A 298 15.30 -3.75 -4.65
N ALA A 299 15.30 -2.92 -3.60
CA ALA A 299 15.46 -3.39 -2.22
C ALA A 299 14.33 -4.35 -1.80
N MET A 300 13.08 -4.07 -2.19
CA MET A 300 11.95 -4.96 -1.95
C MET A 300 12.14 -6.34 -2.61
N VAL A 301 12.53 -6.35 -3.90
CA VAL A 301 12.77 -7.62 -4.62
C VAL A 301 13.96 -8.35 -4.01
N SER A 302 15.05 -7.65 -3.67
CA SER A 302 16.22 -8.27 -3.03
C SER A 302 15.87 -8.93 -1.70
N LEU A 303 15.11 -8.22 -0.84
CA LEU A 303 14.68 -8.77 0.45
C LEU A 303 13.74 -9.98 0.28
N ALA A 304 12.84 -9.93 -0.71
CA ALA A 304 11.97 -11.08 -1.00
C ALA A 304 12.74 -12.29 -1.53
N VAL A 305 13.76 -12.07 -2.36
CA VAL A 305 14.70 -13.13 -2.83
C VAL A 305 15.46 -13.72 -1.65
N ASP A 306 16.03 -12.90 -0.75
CA ASP A 306 16.73 -13.35 0.44
C ASP A 306 15.83 -14.20 1.36
N ASN A 307 14.60 -13.72 1.60
CA ASN A 307 13.61 -14.43 2.38
C ASN A 307 13.21 -15.77 1.75
N LEU A 308 13.04 -15.82 0.42
CA LEU A 308 12.70 -17.06 -0.27
C LEU A 308 13.85 -18.08 -0.20
N ILE A 309 15.09 -17.64 -0.45
CA ILE A 309 16.29 -18.50 -0.33
C ILE A 309 16.38 -19.09 1.08
N ALA A 310 16.24 -18.27 2.10
CA ALA A 310 16.26 -18.70 3.49
C ALA A 310 15.11 -19.66 3.84
N ALA A 311 13.89 -19.33 3.46
CA ALA A 311 12.70 -20.14 3.73
C ALA A 311 12.76 -21.52 2.99
N MET A 312 13.52 -21.60 1.91
CA MET A 312 13.77 -22.84 1.16
C MET A 312 14.95 -23.66 1.70
N GLY A 313 15.56 -23.25 2.83
CA GLY A 313 16.67 -23.97 3.49
C GLY A 313 18.03 -23.74 2.84
N HIS A 314 18.24 -22.59 2.17
CA HIS A 314 19.48 -22.25 1.51
C HIS A 314 20.09 -20.94 2.04
N GLY A 315 21.37 -20.72 1.72
CA GLY A 315 22.10 -19.51 2.11
C GLY A 315 22.51 -19.47 3.59
N PRO A 316 23.05 -18.33 4.06
CA PRO A 316 23.57 -18.18 5.43
C PRO A 316 22.47 -18.22 6.50
N ASP A 317 21.24 -17.85 6.14
CA ASP A 317 20.08 -17.81 7.03
C ASP A 317 19.09 -18.97 6.75
N ALA A 318 19.60 -20.12 6.29
CA ALA A 318 18.79 -21.30 5.98
C ALA A 318 17.76 -21.60 7.10
N ASP A 319 16.49 -21.81 6.69
CA ASP A 319 15.33 -22.06 7.55
C ASP A 319 14.96 -20.90 8.52
N ARG A 320 15.57 -19.72 8.36
CA ARG A 320 15.33 -18.54 9.20
C ARG A 320 15.14 -17.27 8.37
N PRO A 321 14.09 -17.17 7.55
CA PRO A 321 13.82 -15.94 6.80
C PRO A 321 13.63 -14.77 7.77
N SER A 322 14.10 -13.58 7.38
CA SER A 322 14.08 -12.41 8.26
C SER A 322 12.67 -11.86 8.53
N ASN A 323 11.72 -12.13 7.64
CA ASN A 323 10.38 -11.51 7.68
C ASN A 323 9.26 -12.56 7.50
N PRO A 324 9.20 -13.62 8.33
CA PRO A 324 8.09 -14.56 8.26
C PRO A 324 6.79 -13.87 8.70
N VAL A 325 5.70 -14.19 7.99
CA VAL A 325 4.34 -13.76 8.36
C VAL A 325 3.65 -14.93 9.04
N SER A 326 3.20 -14.71 10.26
CA SER A 326 2.44 -15.69 11.04
C SER A 326 1.05 -15.13 11.41
N THR A 327 0.13 -16.04 11.75
CA THR A 327 -1.19 -15.73 12.31
C THR A 327 -1.11 -15.07 13.66
#